data_f92129b4e5d09ee0a64721748d0501d2
#
_entry.id   f92129b4e5d09ee0a64721748d0501d2
#
_cell.length_a   1.000
_cell.length_b   1.000
_cell.length_c   1.000
_cell.angle_alpha   90.00
_cell.angle_beta   90.00
_cell.angle_gamma   90.00
#
_symmetry.space_group_name_H-M   'P 1'
#
loop_
_entity.id
_entity.type
_entity.pdbx_description
1 polymer ?
#
loop_
_entity_poly.entity_id
_entity_poly.type
_entity_poly.pdbx_seq_one_letter_code
_entity_poly.pdbx_strand_id
1 'polypeptide(L)'
;IFVNDGKHKFEVIDDKDKYFELTGLIENNFTDLYSIHSRSTKSNEDTIRLDSVKVLDDKVVFYTSRSNFYNHLVTNRAIDYKIVDNLRLRDIYEHGPYIGSLENSKLSNHVGINALVFLNNNLLLIPRRAGDSTISKKCATASIAAKLHFPKDCSNHIDSKFLFNDAIIDDLGSRLKIDLTKLDLNKVHIEFLGVGQNIYEGGKPQTYFCVNLDYDIEGYMNLLQDKKKQSAIDKDSCIYIANFNSLRFFSKELLRFSSINQVVYRKKDGVVKPVLKKNINKSKEKKVTLGYEKSYMLNLWHYLNKIEK
;
A
#
# COMPACT_ATOMS: atom_id res chain seq x y z
N ILE A 1 -1.94 -2.59 17.28
CA ILE A 1 -0.87 -3.02 16.36
C ILE A 1 -0.58 -4.48 16.65
N PHE A 2 -0.54 -5.30 15.63
CA PHE A 2 -0.16 -6.70 15.70
C PHE A 2 0.98 -6.97 14.71
N VAL A 3 2.00 -7.67 15.17
CA VAL A 3 3.12 -8.16 14.35
C VAL A 3 3.06 -9.68 14.33
N ASN A 4 2.98 -10.25 13.14
CA ASN A 4 2.88 -11.69 12.97
C ASN A 4 4.27 -12.34 13.15
N ASP A 5 4.37 -13.25 14.08
CA ASP A 5 5.59 -14.04 14.34
C ASP A 5 5.69 -15.32 13.47
N GLY A 6 4.78 -15.47 12.52
CA GLY A 6 4.67 -16.63 11.65
C GLY A 6 3.83 -17.79 12.21
N LYS A 7 3.34 -17.68 13.46
CA LYS A 7 2.55 -18.73 14.11
C LYS A 7 1.04 -18.56 13.94
N HIS A 8 0.60 -17.31 13.75
CA HIS A 8 -0.83 -17.02 13.67
C HIS A 8 -1.35 -17.16 12.24
N LYS A 9 -2.44 -17.88 12.10
CA LYS A 9 -3.25 -17.89 10.87
C LYS A 9 -4.01 -16.59 10.74
N PHE A 10 -4.24 -16.16 9.52
CA PHE A 10 -5.02 -14.96 9.22
C PHE A 10 -6.42 -15.34 8.77
N GLU A 11 -7.43 -14.74 9.38
CA GLU A 11 -8.86 -14.99 9.10
C GLU A 11 -9.61 -13.66 8.99
N VAL A 12 -10.61 -13.59 8.10
CA VAL A 12 -11.52 -12.45 7.99
C VAL A 12 -12.95 -12.92 8.23
N ILE A 13 -13.65 -12.25 9.13
CA ILE A 13 -15.09 -12.40 9.33
C ILE A 13 -15.73 -11.11 8.82
N ASP A 14 -16.45 -11.24 7.72
CA ASP A 14 -17.00 -10.11 7.00
C ASP A 14 -18.50 -9.99 7.16
N ASP A 15 -18.98 -8.81 7.56
CA ASP A 15 -20.38 -8.44 7.58
C ASP A 15 -20.70 -7.57 6.34
N LYS A 16 -21.15 -8.21 5.28
CA LYS A 16 -21.46 -7.56 4.00
C LYS A 16 -22.67 -6.62 4.06
N ASP A 17 -23.55 -6.81 5.03
CA ASP A 17 -24.79 -6.07 5.15
C ASP A 17 -24.63 -4.84 6.07
N LYS A 18 -23.52 -4.77 6.79
CA LYS A 18 -23.17 -3.63 7.64
C LYS A 18 -22.41 -2.57 6.86
N TYR A 19 -22.99 -1.38 6.73
CA TYR A 19 -22.37 -0.22 6.10
C TYR A 19 -22.00 0.84 7.12
N PHE A 20 -20.83 1.46 6.92
CA PHE A 20 -20.41 2.63 7.69
C PHE A 20 -21.20 3.85 7.21
N GLU A 21 -21.85 4.52 8.14
CA GLU A 21 -22.59 5.74 7.92
C GLU A 21 -21.85 6.93 8.53
N LEU A 22 -21.81 8.03 7.78
CA LEU A 22 -21.34 9.30 8.29
C LEU A 22 -22.33 9.83 9.31
N THR A 23 -21.85 10.45 10.38
CA THR A 23 -22.69 10.97 11.44
C THR A 23 -22.22 12.33 11.92
N GLY A 24 -23.18 13.14 12.45
CA GLY A 24 -22.91 14.37 13.15
C GLY A 24 -22.11 15.39 12.35
N LEU A 25 -21.02 15.89 12.91
CA LEU A 25 -20.23 16.96 12.30
C LEU A 25 -19.62 16.59 10.95
N ILE A 26 -19.28 15.33 10.74
CA ILE A 26 -18.69 14.91 9.46
C ILE A 26 -19.74 14.95 8.35
N GLU A 27 -20.93 14.41 8.63
CA GLU A 27 -22.05 14.42 7.71
C GLU A 27 -22.47 15.85 7.34
N ASN A 28 -22.65 16.71 8.36
CA ASN A 28 -23.06 18.11 8.17
C ASN A 28 -22.03 18.94 7.37
N ASN A 29 -20.76 18.56 7.39
CA ASN A 29 -19.67 19.26 6.69
C ASN A 29 -19.13 18.46 5.48
N PHE A 30 -19.88 17.48 4.97
CA PHE A 30 -19.43 16.59 3.90
C PHE A 30 -18.90 17.35 2.68
N THR A 31 -19.64 18.34 2.21
CA THR A 31 -19.27 19.11 0.99
C THR A 31 -17.92 19.81 1.15
N ASP A 32 -17.69 20.44 2.28
CA ASP A 32 -16.45 21.17 2.55
C ASP A 32 -15.27 20.21 2.68
N LEU A 33 -15.43 19.13 3.44
CA LEU A 33 -14.42 18.07 3.61
C LEU A 33 -14.07 17.39 2.28
N TYR A 34 -15.08 17.15 1.44
CA TYR A 34 -14.88 16.54 0.12
C TYR A 34 -14.18 17.49 -0.85
N SER A 35 -14.46 18.79 -0.78
CA SER A 35 -13.88 19.80 -1.67
C SER A 35 -12.35 19.83 -1.65
N ILE A 36 -11.75 19.49 -0.50
CA ILE A 36 -10.29 19.40 -0.32
C ILE A 36 -9.67 18.37 -1.28
N HIS A 37 -10.45 17.33 -1.62
CA HIS A 37 -10.00 16.19 -2.41
C HIS A 37 -10.57 16.16 -3.82
N SER A 38 -11.34 17.17 -4.24
CA SER A 38 -12.08 17.23 -5.51
C SER A 38 -11.23 17.00 -6.76
N ARG A 39 -9.93 17.28 -6.70
CA ARG A 39 -8.99 17.06 -7.82
C ARG A 39 -8.48 15.61 -7.92
N SER A 40 -8.71 14.77 -6.94
CA SER A 40 -8.08 13.44 -6.84
C SER A 40 -9.02 12.26 -7.08
N THR A 41 -10.33 12.51 -7.22
CA THR A 41 -11.33 11.44 -7.24
C THR A 41 -12.21 11.51 -8.47
N LYS A 42 -12.25 10.40 -9.20
CA LYS A 42 -13.12 10.21 -10.36
C LYS A 42 -14.31 9.30 -10.09
N SER A 43 -14.25 8.46 -9.07
CA SER A 43 -15.30 7.48 -8.74
C SER A 43 -15.37 7.23 -7.23
N ASN A 44 -16.59 6.98 -6.76
CA ASN A 44 -16.84 6.48 -5.42
C ASN A 44 -16.98 4.95 -5.50
N GLU A 45 -16.00 4.25 -5.02
CA GLU A 45 -15.96 2.79 -5.04
C GLU A 45 -16.18 2.26 -3.64
N ASP A 46 -16.90 1.16 -3.53
CA ASP A 46 -17.05 0.45 -2.27
C ASP A 46 -15.70 -0.07 -1.78
N THR A 47 -15.49 0.04 -0.49
CA THR A 47 -14.25 -0.36 0.18
C THR A 47 -14.58 -1.19 1.42
N ILE A 48 -13.61 -1.99 1.85
CA ILE A 48 -13.73 -2.75 3.08
C ILE A 48 -13.27 -1.88 4.26
N ARG A 49 -14.11 -1.79 5.27
CA ARG A 49 -13.83 -1.20 6.56
C ARG A 49 -13.32 -2.27 7.52
N LEU A 50 -12.28 -1.97 8.29
CA LEU A 50 -11.85 -2.80 9.42
C LEU A 50 -12.53 -2.29 10.69
N ASP A 51 -13.42 -3.11 11.23
CA ASP A 51 -14.16 -2.79 12.47
C ASP A 51 -13.36 -3.15 13.71
N SER A 52 -12.67 -4.29 13.69
CA SER A 52 -11.80 -4.71 14.80
C SER A 52 -10.80 -5.79 14.38
N VAL A 53 -9.80 -5.96 15.24
CA VAL A 53 -8.81 -7.04 15.12
C VAL A 53 -8.74 -7.77 16.44
N LYS A 54 -8.94 -9.09 16.42
CA LYS A 54 -8.75 -9.94 17.59
C LYS A 54 -7.57 -10.87 17.36
N VAL A 55 -6.67 -10.90 18.34
CA VAL A 55 -5.53 -11.82 18.37
C VAL A 55 -5.88 -12.96 19.31
N LEU A 56 -5.93 -14.16 18.78
CA LEU A 56 -6.16 -15.41 19.49
C LEU A 56 -4.85 -16.23 19.50
N ASP A 57 -4.82 -17.32 20.22
CA ASP A 57 -3.58 -18.10 20.43
C ASP A 57 -2.95 -18.59 19.11
N ASP A 58 -3.76 -18.96 18.13
CA ASP A 58 -3.30 -19.54 16.86
C ASP A 58 -3.70 -18.73 15.62
N LYS A 59 -4.48 -17.64 15.80
CA LYS A 59 -4.97 -16.84 14.67
C LYS A 59 -5.20 -15.38 15.00
N VAL A 60 -5.15 -14.57 13.95
CA VAL A 60 -5.57 -13.18 13.95
C VAL A 60 -6.84 -13.05 13.13
N VAL A 61 -7.90 -12.54 13.73
CA VAL A 61 -9.21 -12.41 13.11
C VAL A 61 -9.52 -10.93 12.85
N PHE A 62 -9.79 -10.61 11.60
CA PHE A 62 -10.27 -9.30 11.18
C PHE A 62 -11.79 -9.33 11.05
N TYR A 63 -12.46 -8.41 11.74
CA TYR A 63 -13.88 -8.17 11.57
C TYR A 63 -14.05 -6.99 10.63
N THR A 64 -14.76 -7.22 9.52
CA THR A 64 -14.87 -6.22 8.46
C THR A 64 -16.32 -5.92 8.12
N SER A 65 -16.55 -4.74 7.58
CA SER A 65 -17.82 -4.26 7.06
C SER A 65 -17.60 -3.42 5.80
N ARG A 66 -18.60 -2.70 5.37
CA ARG A 66 -18.56 -1.87 4.16
C ARG A 66 -18.37 -0.40 4.47
N SER A 67 -17.67 0.24 3.57
CA SER A 67 -17.59 1.69 3.46
C SER A 67 -17.40 2.05 1.98
N ASN A 68 -17.16 3.32 1.68
CA ASN A 68 -16.81 3.75 0.33
C ASN A 68 -15.62 4.72 0.35
N PHE A 69 -15.09 5.00 -0.83
CA PHE A 69 -13.90 5.83 -0.95
C PHE A 69 -14.14 7.29 -0.54
N TYR A 70 -15.34 7.83 -0.76
CA TYR A 70 -15.66 9.20 -0.35
C TYR A 70 -15.71 9.32 1.17
N ASN A 71 -16.28 8.34 1.86
CA ASN A 71 -16.26 8.31 3.33
C ASN A 71 -14.82 8.33 3.87
N HIS A 72 -13.89 7.62 3.23
CA HIS A 72 -12.48 7.68 3.60
C HIS A 72 -11.87 9.07 3.38
N LEU A 73 -12.23 9.77 2.31
CA LEU A 73 -11.73 11.11 2.03
C LEU A 73 -12.16 12.12 3.08
N VAL A 74 -13.44 12.10 3.46
CA VAL A 74 -14.03 13.08 4.39
C VAL A 74 -13.81 12.72 5.86
N THR A 75 -13.26 11.55 6.15
CA THR A 75 -12.92 11.09 7.51
C THR A 75 -11.41 11.00 7.71
N ASN A 76 -10.83 9.82 7.48
CA ASN A 76 -9.42 9.55 7.75
C ASN A 76 -8.47 10.52 7.02
N ARG A 77 -8.73 10.84 5.76
CA ARG A 77 -7.88 11.77 4.99
C ARG A 77 -8.07 13.23 5.36
N ALA A 78 -9.24 13.60 5.82
CA ALA A 78 -9.55 14.95 6.27
C ALA A 78 -9.27 15.16 7.77
N ILE A 79 -8.65 14.20 8.45
CA ILE A 79 -8.52 14.15 9.91
C ILE A 79 -7.92 15.44 10.51
N ASP A 80 -7.04 16.11 9.80
CA ASP A 80 -6.41 17.36 10.24
C ASP A 80 -7.08 18.61 9.66
N TYR A 81 -8.25 18.46 9.03
CA TYR A 81 -9.02 19.60 8.53
C TYR A 81 -9.81 20.26 9.68
N LYS A 82 -9.82 21.58 9.68
CA LYS A 82 -10.54 22.40 10.66
C LYS A 82 -11.99 22.56 10.25
N ILE A 83 -12.93 22.23 11.13
CA ILE A 83 -14.36 22.27 10.83
C ILE A 83 -15.06 23.41 11.59
N VAL A 84 -14.99 23.41 12.91
CA VAL A 84 -15.71 24.33 13.80
C VAL A 84 -14.72 24.98 14.75
N ASP A 85 -14.79 26.28 14.93
CA ASP A 85 -13.98 27.05 15.91
C ASP A 85 -12.47 26.71 15.87
N ASN A 86 -11.95 26.48 14.68
CA ASN A 86 -10.58 26.01 14.46
C ASN A 86 -10.24 24.61 14.98
N LEU A 87 -11.21 23.85 15.50
CA LEU A 87 -11.01 22.45 15.87
C LEU A 87 -10.90 21.58 14.63
N ARG A 88 -9.95 20.64 14.67
CA ARG A 88 -9.77 19.64 13.62
C ARG A 88 -10.65 18.43 13.90
N LEU A 89 -10.95 17.65 12.89
CA LEU A 89 -11.58 16.34 13.09
C LEU A 89 -10.79 15.49 14.10
N ARG A 90 -9.46 15.56 14.05
CA ARG A 90 -8.57 14.88 14.99
C ARG A 90 -8.85 15.28 16.45
N ASP A 91 -9.04 16.55 16.70
CA ASP A 91 -9.24 17.07 18.05
C ASP A 91 -10.58 16.61 18.65
N ILE A 92 -11.50 16.17 17.81
CA ILE A 92 -12.84 15.71 18.19
C ILE A 92 -12.94 14.20 18.28
N TYR A 93 -12.37 13.47 17.31
CA TYR A 93 -12.59 12.03 17.17
C TYR A 93 -11.36 11.17 17.51
N GLU A 94 -10.15 11.68 17.33
CA GLU A 94 -8.90 10.93 17.51
C GLU A 94 -7.82 11.80 18.13
N HIS A 95 -8.00 12.12 19.40
CA HIS A 95 -7.07 12.99 20.16
C HIS A 95 -5.66 12.41 20.16
N GLY A 96 -4.74 13.06 19.46
CA GLY A 96 -3.34 12.66 19.49
C GLY A 96 -2.67 12.91 20.86
N PRO A 97 -1.67 12.12 21.24
CA PRO A 97 -1.01 11.08 20.46
C PRO A 97 -1.72 9.70 20.47
N TYR A 98 -2.83 9.61 21.17
CA TYR A 98 -3.59 8.36 21.32
C TYR A 98 -4.56 8.18 20.16
N ILE A 99 -4.66 6.95 19.67
CA ILE A 99 -5.65 6.53 18.69
C ILE A 99 -6.61 5.59 19.38
N GLY A 100 -7.90 5.82 19.19
CA GLY A 100 -8.96 4.97 19.72
C GLY A 100 -8.95 3.57 19.12
N SER A 101 -9.71 2.66 19.72
CA SER A 101 -9.92 1.34 19.15
C SER A 101 -10.73 1.45 17.86
N LEU A 102 -10.47 0.56 16.89
CA LEU A 102 -11.23 0.51 15.64
C LEU A 102 -12.73 0.30 15.87
N GLU A 103 -13.09 -0.45 16.90
CA GLU A 103 -14.49 -0.77 17.27
C GLU A 103 -15.31 0.48 17.57
N ASN A 104 -14.70 1.48 18.20
CA ASN A 104 -15.36 2.71 18.60
C ASN A 104 -15.13 3.87 17.64
N SER A 105 -14.34 3.66 16.61
CA SER A 105 -13.95 4.72 15.67
C SER A 105 -15.14 5.23 14.85
N LYS A 106 -15.25 6.55 14.78
CA LYS A 106 -16.22 7.28 13.94
C LYS A 106 -15.70 7.57 12.53
N LEU A 107 -14.59 6.96 12.15
CA LEU A 107 -13.95 7.13 10.86
C LEU A 107 -14.20 5.93 9.96
N SER A 108 -14.11 6.15 8.66
CA SER A 108 -14.37 5.13 7.63
C SER A 108 -13.43 3.91 7.72
N ASN A 109 -12.20 4.10 8.18
CA ASN A 109 -11.22 3.05 8.46
C ASN A 109 -11.08 1.99 7.36
N HIS A 110 -11.11 2.43 6.10
CA HIS A 110 -10.89 1.51 5.00
C HIS A 110 -9.50 0.87 5.07
N VAL A 111 -9.43 -0.42 4.78
CA VAL A 111 -8.19 -1.20 4.90
C VAL A 111 -7.23 -0.83 3.77
N GLY A 112 -6.04 -0.38 4.15
CA GLY A 112 -4.92 -0.23 3.23
C GLY A 112 -4.02 -1.47 3.24
N ILE A 113 -3.48 -1.82 2.08
CA ILE A 113 -2.51 -2.90 1.92
C ILE A 113 -1.17 -2.28 1.53
N ASN A 114 -0.11 -2.66 2.23
CA ASN A 114 1.25 -2.34 1.85
C ASN A 114 2.09 -3.60 1.82
N ALA A 115 2.88 -3.77 0.76
CA ALA A 115 3.81 -4.88 0.70
C ALA A 115 5.17 -4.45 0.17
N LEU A 116 6.21 -5.16 0.64
CA LEU A 116 7.52 -5.22 0.01
C LEU A 116 7.56 -6.39 -0.94
N VAL A 117 8.06 -6.19 -2.14
CA VAL A 117 8.20 -7.24 -3.14
C VAL A 117 9.68 -7.46 -3.44
N PHE A 118 10.11 -8.70 -3.29
CA PHE A 118 11.47 -9.13 -3.53
C PHE A 118 11.54 -10.07 -4.72
N LEU A 119 12.66 -10.05 -5.43
CA LEU A 119 13.06 -11.10 -6.35
C LEU A 119 14.06 -12.00 -5.61
N ASN A 120 13.81 -13.30 -5.61
CA ASN A 120 14.65 -14.31 -4.96
C ASN A 120 15.10 -13.90 -3.54
N ASN A 121 14.17 -13.37 -2.73
CA ASN A 121 14.38 -12.94 -1.34
C ASN A 121 15.48 -11.88 -1.11
N ASN A 122 16.06 -11.30 -2.15
CA ASN A 122 17.22 -10.43 -2.01
C ASN A 122 17.09 -9.08 -2.71
N LEU A 123 16.40 -9.02 -3.83
CA LEU A 123 16.33 -7.80 -4.64
C LEU A 123 14.97 -7.10 -4.45
N LEU A 124 14.97 -6.04 -3.67
CA LEU A 124 13.77 -5.25 -3.38
C LEU A 124 13.35 -4.39 -4.58
N LEU A 125 12.10 -4.51 -4.98
CA LEU A 125 11.48 -3.69 -6.02
C LEU A 125 10.85 -2.43 -5.41
N ILE A 126 11.30 -1.26 -5.83
CA ILE A 126 10.85 0.03 -5.28
C ILE A 126 10.32 0.90 -6.42
N PRO A 127 9.00 1.01 -6.60
CA PRO A 127 8.43 1.91 -7.60
C PRO A 127 8.58 3.37 -7.15
N ARG A 128 8.90 4.23 -8.11
CA ARG A 128 8.89 5.68 -7.95
C ARG A 128 7.63 6.24 -8.57
N ARG A 129 6.89 7.00 -7.80
CA ARG A 129 5.69 7.70 -8.28
C ARG A 129 6.04 8.79 -9.28
N ALA A 130 5.11 8.99 -10.15
CA ALA A 130 5.13 10.01 -11.17
C ALA A 130 5.09 11.45 -10.63
N GLY A 131 5.48 12.39 -11.49
CA GLY A 131 5.46 13.80 -11.18
C GLY A 131 4.06 14.42 -11.09
N ASP A 132 3.06 13.79 -11.72
CA ASP A 132 1.64 14.19 -11.72
C ASP A 132 0.80 13.46 -10.66
N SER A 133 1.40 12.56 -9.92
CA SER A 133 0.76 11.84 -8.81
C SER A 133 0.20 12.82 -7.78
N THR A 134 -1.01 12.58 -7.27
CA THR A 134 -1.66 13.45 -6.27
C THR A 134 -0.96 13.44 -4.92
N ILE A 135 -0.28 12.33 -4.57
CA ILE A 135 0.39 12.13 -3.29
C ILE A 135 1.83 11.71 -3.53
N SER A 136 2.76 12.21 -2.72
CA SER A 136 4.18 11.82 -2.73
C SER A 136 4.82 11.84 -4.13
N LYS A 137 4.63 12.95 -4.85
CA LYS A 137 5.19 13.15 -6.20
C LYS A 137 6.69 12.85 -6.23
N LYS A 138 7.12 12.08 -7.23
CA LYS A 138 8.52 11.71 -7.47
C LYS A 138 9.20 10.96 -6.31
N CYS A 139 8.45 10.52 -5.30
CA CYS A 139 8.97 9.74 -4.19
C CYS A 139 8.91 8.23 -4.48
N ALA A 140 9.83 7.50 -3.89
CA ALA A 140 9.74 6.05 -3.79
C ALA A 140 8.61 5.66 -2.82
N THR A 141 7.97 4.54 -3.09
CA THR A 141 6.86 4.05 -2.26
C THR A 141 7.07 2.57 -1.92
N ALA A 142 6.23 2.02 -1.06
CA ALA A 142 6.13 0.58 -0.92
C ALA A 142 5.92 -0.07 -2.30
N SER A 143 6.40 -1.29 -2.46
CA SER A 143 6.28 -2.02 -3.73
C SER A 143 4.82 -2.14 -4.14
N ILE A 144 3.98 -2.48 -3.17
CA ILE A 144 2.52 -2.52 -3.25
C ILE A 144 1.94 -1.47 -2.29
N ALA A 145 0.92 -0.73 -2.74
CA ALA A 145 0.08 0.11 -1.88
C ALA A 145 -1.33 0.11 -2.47
N ALA A 146 -2.05 -0.93 -2.16
CA ALA A 146 -3.39 -1.23 -2.64
C ALA A 146 -4.45 -0.90 -1.60
N LYS A 147 -5.69 -0.93 -2.01
CA LYS A 147 -6.88 -0.95 -1.17
C LYS A 147 -7.64 -2.25 -1.45
N LEU A 148 -8.32 -2.77 -0.45
CA LEU A 148 -9.24 -3.86 -0.67
C LEU A 148 -10.46 -3.35 -1.42
N HIS A 149 -10.75 -3.98 -2.54
CA HIS A 149 -12.00 -3.83 -3.28
C HIS A 149 -12.88 -5.03 -3.02
N PHE A 150 -14.17 -4.82 -3.07
CA PHE A 150 -15.13 -5.91 -3.01
C PHE A 150 -15.34 -6.46 -4.42
N PRO A 151 -15.17 -7.77 -4.62
CA PRO A 151 -15.74 -8.43 -5.79
C PRO A 151 -17.26 -8.28 -5.71
N LYS A 152 -17.90 -7.85 -6.80
CA LYS A 152 -19.35 -7.62 -6.86
C LYS A 152 -20.19 -8.88 -6.57
N ASP A 153 -19.58 -10.04 -6.67
CA ASP A 153 -20.25 -11.36 -6.63
C ASP A 153 -19.89 -12.19 -5.40
N CYS A 154 -19.35 -11.61 -4.33
CA CYS A 154 -18.96 -12.39 -3.15
C CYS A 154 -20.16 -12.87 -2.33
N SER A 155 -20.27 -14.20 -2.20
CA SER A 155 -21.05 -14.88 -1.18
C SER A 155 -20.50 -14.60 0.24
N ASN A 156 -21.29 -14.90 1.27
CA ASN A 156 -21.07 -14.54 2.67
C ASN A 156 -19.77 -15.02 3.34
N HIS A 157 -18.99 -15.86 2.69
CA HIS A 157 -17.69 -16.33 3.17
C HIS A 157 -16.63 -15.98 2.15
N ILE A 158 -15.89 -14.90 2.46
CA ILE A 158 -14.69 -14.57 1.72
C ILE A 158 -13.56 -15.35 2.39
N ASP A 159 -12.95 -16.28 1.64
CA ASP A 159 -11.67 -16.79 2.06
C ASP A 159 -10.70 -15.59 2.09
N SER A 160 -10.33 -15.19 3.29
CA SER A 160 -9.49 -14.02 3.58
C SER A 160 -8.20 -13.99 2.78
N LYS A 161 -7.67 -15.17 2.51
CA LYS A 161 -6.44 -15.35 1.77
C LYS A 161 -6.57 -14.87 0.32
N PHE A 162 -7.69 -15.16 -0.33
CA PHE A 162 -7.93 -14.74 -1.71
C PHE A 162 -8.10 -13.22 -1.82
N LEU A 163 -8.85 -12.60 -0.93
CA LEU A 163 -9.14 -11.16 -1.01
C LEU A 163 -7.87 -10.29 -0.97
N PHE A 164 -6.95 -10.57 -0.04
CA PHE A 164 -5.70 -9.83 0.07
C PHE A 164 -4.71 -10.20 -1.03
N ASN A 165 -4.63 -11.49 -1.37
CA ASN A 165 -3.75 -11.98 -2.42
C ASN A 165 -4.14 -11.42 -3.78
N ASP A 166 -5.42 -11.40 -4.12
CA ASP A 166 -5.91 -10.84 -5.38
C ASP A 166 -5.57 -9.36 -5.51
N ALA A 167 -5.81 -8.58 -4.46
CA ALA A 167 -5.45 -7.16 -4.46
C ALA A 167 -3.93 -6.91 -4.58
N ILE A 168 -3.11 -7.78 -3.98
CA ILE A 168 -1.65 -7.73 -4.10
C ILE A 168 -1.22 -8.09 -5.52
N ILE A 169 -1.77 -9.16 -6.08
CA ILE A 169 -1.45 -9.62 -7.44
C ILE A 169 -1.84 -8.56 -8.48
N ASP A 170 -3.03 -7.97 -8.37
CA ASP A 170 -3.46 -6.89 -9.26
C ASP A 170 -2.50 -5.69 -9.20
N ASP A 171 -2.01 -5.36 -8.01
CA ASP A 171 -1.09 -4.23 -7.84
C ASP A 171 0.36 -4.57 -8.29
N LEU A 172 0.76 -5.85 -8.35
CA LEU A 172 1.95 -6.28 -9.08
C LEU A 172 1.87 -5.85 -10.55
N GLY A 173 0.72 -6.03 -11.18
CA GLY A 173 0.48 -5.58 -12.55
C GLY A 173 0.50 -4.06 -12.69
N SER A 174 -0.22 -3.35 -11.82
CA SER A 174 -0.40 -1.92 -11.94
C SER A 174 0.84 -1.11 -11.55
N ARG A 175 1.49 -1.43 -10.43
CA ARG A 175 2.64 -0.69 -9.91
C ARG A 175 3.98 -1.19 -10.40
N LEU A 176 4.19 -2.50 -10.41
CA LEU A 176 5.46 -3.11 -10.83
C LEU A 176 5.48 -3.46 -12.32
N LYS A 177 4.37 -3.16 -13.03
CA LYS A 177 4.26 -3.31 -14.49
C LYS A 177 4.42 -4.74 -14.98
N ILE A 178 4.13 -5.72 -14.12
CA ILE A 178 4.15 -7.13 -14.47
C ILE A 178 2.96 -7.44 -15.38
N ASP A 179 3.20 -8.19 -16.43
CA ASP A 179 2.17 -8.80 -17.26
C ASP A 179 1.64 -10.03 -16.52
N LEU A 180 0.48 -9.91 -15.92
CA LEU A 180 -0.11 -10.97 -15.09
C LEU A 180 -0.40 -12.24 -15.90
N THR A 181 -0.53 -12.15 -17.23
CA THR A 181 -0.73 -13.33 -18.09
C THR A 181 0.54 -14.19 -18.24
N LYS A 182 1.72 -13.62 -17.93
CA LYS A 182 3.01 -14.31 -17.95
C LYS A 182 3.46 -14.74 -16.56
N LEU A 183 2.78 -14.28 -15.51
CA LEU A 183 3.16 -14.54 -14.12
C LEU A 183 2.75 -15.98 -13.74
N ASP A 184 3.71 -16.78 -13.35
CA ASP A 184 3.45 -18.09 -12.73
C ASP A 184 3.14 -17.88 -11.23
N LEU A 185 1.88 -18.10 -10.85
CA LEU A 185 1.43 -17.92 -9.48
C LEU A 185 2.12 -18.87 -8.48
N ASN A 186 2.65 -20.02 -8.93
CA ASN A 186 3.42 -20.92 -8.06
C ASN A 186 4.76 -20.31 -7.62
N LYS A 187 5.22 -19.27 -8.31
CA LYS A 187 6.43 -18.50 -7.99
C LYS A 187 6.15 -17.24 -7.19
N VAL A 188 4.93 -17.05 -6.71
CA VAL A 188 4.51 -15.90 -5.91
C VAL A 188 4.22 -16.34 -4.49
N HIS A 189 5.05 -15.93 -3.55
CA HIS A 189 4.89 -16.26 -2.14
C HIS A 189 4.50 -15.00 -1.38
N ILE A 190 3.31 -15.00 -0.79
CA ILE A 190 2.75 -13.86 -0.05
C ILE A 190 2.70 -14.21 1.43
N GLU A 191 3.34 -13.39 2.25
CA GLU A 191 3.38 -13.54 3.69
C GLU A 191 2.75 -12.32 4.38
N PHE A 192 1.81 -12.56 5.31
CA PHE A 192 1.25 -11.53 6.16
C PHE A 192 2.22 -11.21 7.29
N LEU A 193 2.61 -9.94 7.42
CA LEU A 193 3.55 -9.47 8.43
C LEU A 193 2.87 -8.83 9.64
N GLY A 194 1.70 -8.26 9.46
CA GLY A 194 1.01 -7.61 10.55
C GLY A 194 0.01 -6.54 10.13
N VAL A 195 -0.60 -5.91 11.13
CA VAL A 195 -1.54 -4.80 10.97
C VAL A 195 -1.23 -3.69 11.96
N GLY A 196 -1.37 -2.46 11.54
CA GLY A 196 -1.20 -1.28 12.37
C GLY A 196 -2.22 -0.20 12.04
N GLN A 197 -2.22 0.86 12.86
CA GLN A 197 -3.04 2.04 12.63
C GLN A 197 -2.14 3.22 12.22
N ASN A 198 -2.49 3.88 11.12
CA ASN A 198 -1.76 5.05 10.62
C ASN A 198 -2.22 6.30 11.36
N ILE A 199 -1.40 6.81 12.27
CA ILE A 199 -1.71 8.01 13.07
C ILE A 199 -1.89 9.27 12.20
N TYR A 200 -1.23 9.37 11.06
CA TYR A 200 -1.36 10.53 10.16
C TYR A 200 -2.70 10.56 9.44
N GLU A 201 -3.39 9.41 9.36
CA GLU A 201 -4.73 9.29 8.79
C GLU A 201 -5.74 8.87 9.86
N GLY A 202 -5.62 9.40 11.09
CA GLY A 202 -6.58 9.18 12.17
C GLY A 202 -6.79 7.71 12.54
N GLY A 203 -5.72 6.93 12.58
CA GLY A 203 -5.84 5.52 12.93
C GLY A 203 -6.29 4.60 11.80
N LYS A 204 -6.28 5.07 10.55
CA LYS A 204 -6.60 4.22 9.40
C LYS A 204 -5.82 2.91 9.44
N PRO A 205 -6.50 1.75 9.37
CA PRO A 205 -5.84 0.46 9.40
C PRO A 205 -5.00 0.21 8.14
N GLN A 206 -3.79 -0.30 8.38
CA GLN A 206 -2.83 -0.67 7.34
C GLN A 206 -2.35 -2.09 7.59
N THR A 207 -2.52 -2.96 6.61
CA THR A 207 -1.96 -4.30 6.62
C THR A 207 -0.62 -4.33 5.88
N TYR A 208 0.27 -5.19 6.35
CA TYR A 208 1.64 -5.28 5.86
C TYR A 208 1.93 -6.70 5.40
N PHE A 209 2.53 -6.81 4.22
CA PHE A 209 2.88 -8.08 3.60
C PHE A 209 4.31 -8.06 3.07
N CYS A 210 4.88 -9.24 2.95
CA CYS A 210 6.06 -9.50 2.16
C CYS A 210 5.67 -10.40 0.99
N VAL A 211 6.15 -10.08 -0.20
CA VAL A 211 5.94 -10.89 -1.39
C VAL A 211 7.29 -11.27 -1.95
N ASN A 212 7.56 -12.56 -2.09
CA ASN A 212 8.72 -13.03 -2.82
C ASN A 212 8.29 -13.57 -4.18
N LEU A 213 8.97 -13.12 -5.21
CA LEU A 213 8.84 -13.62 -6.57
C LEU A 213 10.07 -14.45 -6.89
N ASP A 214 9.90 -15.74 -7.19
CA ASP A 214 11.01 -16.65 -7.53
C ASP A 214 11.49 -16.42 -8.96
N TYR A 215 11.96 -15.20 -9.20
CA TYR A 215 12.53 -14.74 -10.45
C TYR A 215 13.83 -13.98 -10.18
N ASP A 216 14.80 -14.15 -11.05
CA ASP A 216 15.95 -13.25 -11.13
C ASP A 216 15.59 -11.95 -11.89
N ILE A 217 16.57 -11.08 -12.08
CA ILE A 217 16.36 -9.80 -12.79
C ILE A 217 15.92 -10.04 -14.24
N GLU A 218 16.49 -11.03 -14.92
CA GLU A 218 16.16 -11.33 -16.31
C GLU A 218 14.74 -11.89 -16.43
N GLY A 219 14.38 -12.84 -15.56
CA GLY A 219 13.02 -13.35 -15.46
C GLY A 219 12.01 -12.24 -15.19
N TYR A 220 12.31 -11.33 -14.25
CA TYR A 220 11.46 -10.17 -14.00
C TYR A 220 11.32 -9.26 -15.23
N MET A 221 12.42 -8.97 -15.93
CA MET A 221 12.38 -8.15 -17.15
C MET A 221 11.49 -8.77 -18.23
N ASN A 222 11.45 -10.10 -18.33
CA ASN A 222 10.60 -10.83 -19.28
C ASN A 222 9.10 -10.79 -18.90
N LEU A 223 8.81 -10.61 -17.62
CA LEU A 223 7.43 -10.42 -17.14
C LEU A 223 6.89 -9.02 -17.41
N LEU A 224 7.72 -8.03 -17.72
CA LEU A 224 7.26 -6.66 -17.84
C LEU A 224 6.43 -6.43 -19.09
N GLN A 225 5.38 -5.63 -18.95
CA GLN A 225 4.50 -5.26 -20.07
C GLN A 225 5.20 -4.33 -21.04
N ASP A 226 5.09 -4.63 -22.33
CA ASP A 226 5.29 -3.65 -23.39
C ASP A 226 4.07 -2.72 -23.50
N LYS A 227 4.28 -1.44 -23.75
CA LYS A 227 3.17 -0.49 -23.86
C LYS A 227 3.13 0.18 -25.24
N LYS A 228 1.96 0.18 -25.85
CA LYS A 228 1.76 0.76 -27.19
C LYS A 228 1.89 2.30 -27.23
N LYS A 229 1.68 3.01 -26.09
CA LYS A 229 1.74 4.47 -26.05
C LYS A 229 2.53 4.98 -24.84
N GLN A 230 3.40 5.97 -25.06
CA GLN A 230 4.19 6.61 -24.01
C GLN A 230 3.34 7.41 -23.01
N SER A 231 2.16 7.88 -23.42
CA SER A 231 1.19 8.55 -22.54
C SER A 231 0.61 7.65 -21.44
N ALA A 232 0.73 6.33 -21.61
CA ALA A 232 0.30 5.35 -20.61
C ALA A 232 1.39 5.06 -19.56
N ILE A 233 2.60 5.62 -19.75
CA ILE A 233 3.70 5.54 -18.82
C ILE A 233 4.08 6.97 -18.50
N ASP A 234 3.97 7.26 -17.24
CA ASP A 234 4.46 8.48 -16.69
C ASP A 234 5.95 8.65 -16.98
N LYS A 235 6.31 9.76 -17.61
CA LYS A 235 7.68 10.02 -18.08
C LYS A 235 8.75 9.91 -16.99
N ASP A 236 8.35 10.12 -15.72
CA ASP A 236 9.23 10.11 -14.56
C ASP A 236 9.09 8.85 -13.71
N SER A 237 8.19 7.92 -14.06
CA SER A 237 8.04 6.67 -13.31
C SER A 237 9.20 5.72 -13.62
N CYS A 238 9.69 5.07 -12.59
CA CYS A 238 10.67 4.01 -12.72
C CYS A 238 10.55 3.02 -11.57
N ILE A 239 11.16 1.86 -11.73
CA ILE A 239 11.27 0.87 -10.67
C ILE A 239 12.75 0.70 -10.34
N TYR A 240 13.10 0.96 -9.09
CA TYR A 240 14.42 0.62 -8.59
C TYR A 240 14.45 -0.85 -8.17
N ILE A 241 15.54 -1.53 -8.50
CA ILE A 241 15.85 -2.87 -8.04
C ILE A 241 17.08 -2.75 -7.16
N ALA A 242 16.89 -2.85 -5.87
CA ALA A 242 17.93 -2.61 -4.88
C ALA A 242 18.31 -3.91 -4.17
N ASN A 243 19.61 -4.19 -4.09
CA ASN A 243 20.09 -5.30 -3.29
C ASN A 243 19.84 -4.99 -1.81
N PHE A 244 19.04 -5.82 -1.15
CA PHE A 244 18.61 -5.62 0.23
C PHE A 244 19.79 -5.63 1.20
N ASN A 245 20.77 -6.50 0.99
CA ASN A 245 22.00 -6.56 1.81
C ASN A 245 22.84 -5.29 1.73
N SER A 246 22.61 -4.45 0.72
CA SER A 246 23.28 -3.16 0.56
C SER A 246 22.53 -1.99 1.19
N LEU A 247 21.37 -2.24 1.80
CA LEU A 247 20.54 -1.21 2.44
C LEU A 247 21.24 -0.61 3.65
N ARG A 248 21.23 0.71 3.72
CA ARG A 248 21.65 1.48 4.89
C ARG A 248 20.56 2.47 5.26
N PHE A 249 20.14 2.44 6.50
CA PHE A 249 19.23 3.43 7.05
C PHE A 249 19.98 4.73 7.30
N PHE A 250 19.52 5.81 6.72
CA PHE A 250 20.12 7.13 6.93
C PHE A 250 19.26 8.02 7.82
N SER A 251 17.96 7.95 7.64
CA SER A 251 16.96 8.61 8.48
C SER A 251 15.61 7.93 8.33
N LYS A 252 14.61 8.34 9.15
CA LYS A 252 13.24 7.81 9.07
C LYS A 252 12.58 7.93 7.67
N GLU A 253 13.13 8.77 6.81
CA GLU A 253 12.54 9.09 5.50
C GLU A 253 13.48 8.79 4.31
N LEU A 254 14.72 8.39 4.58
CA LEU A 254 15.75 8.19 3.57
C LEU A 254 16.37 6.81 3.68
N LEU A 255 16.29 6.07 2.58
CA LEU A 255 17.00 4.82 2.40
C LEU A 255 18.21 5.06 1.48
N ARG A 256 19.33 4.43 1.80
CA ARG A 256 20.52 4.41 0.96
C ARG A 256 20.85 3.00 0.55
N PHE A 257 21.21 2.84 -0.71
CA PHE A 257 21.65 1.58 -1.28
C PHE A 257 22.97 1.79 -2.00
N SER A 258 23.92 0.90 -1.80
CA SER A 258 25.21 0.92 -2.52
C SER A 258 25.12 0.31 -3.92
N SER A 259 24.13 -0.54 -4.17
CA SER A 259 23.90 -1.14 -5.47
C SER A 259 22.43 -1.06 -5.86
N ILE A 260 22.14 -0.32 -6.92
CA ILE A 260 20.79 -0.13 -7.47
C ILE A 260 20.80 -0.30 -8.98
N ASN A 261 19.91 -1.11 -9.49
CA ASN A 261 19.49 -1.12 -10.90
C ASN A 261 18.20 -0.30 -11.04
N GLN A 262 17.88 0.11 -12.25
CA GLN A 262 16.67 0.87 -12.52
C GLN A 262 16.00 0.38 -13.80
N VAL A 263 14.73 0.05 -13.74
CA VAL A 263 13.90 -0.16 -14.92
C VAL A 263 13.28 1.16 -15.31
N VAL A 264 13.53 1.57 -16.55
CA VAL A 264 12.91 2.74 -17.19
C VAL A 264 12.26 2.31 -18.49
N TYR A 265 11.24 3.03 -18.90
CA TYR A 265 10.57 2.76 -20.15
C TYR A 265 11.07 3.72 -21.26
N ARG A 266 11.43 3.18 -22.41
CA ARG A 266 11.91 3.96 -23.56
C ARG A 266 11.16 3.59 -24.83
N LYS A 267 10.87 4.60 -25.65
CA LYS A 267 10.29 4.37 -26.96
C LYS A 267 11.37 3.82 -27.92
N LYS A 268 11.11 2.67 -28.49
CA LYS A 268 11.93 2.04 -29.53
C LYS A 268 10.98 1.47 -30.58
N ASP A 269 11.17 1.80 -31.85
CA ASP A 269 10.39 1.30 -32.99
C ASP A 269 8.86 1.46 -32.82
N GLY A 270 8.43 2.61 -32.30
CA GLY A 270 6.99 2.89 -32.06
C GLY A 270 6.41 2.30 -30.78
N VAL A 271 7.09 1.36 -30.14
CA VAL A 271 6.68 0.67 -28.91
C VAL A 271 7.48 1.18 -27.71
N VAL A 272 6.83 1.30 -26.56
CA VAL A 272 7.51 1.67 -25.31
C VAL A 272 7.89 0.41 -24.55
N LYS A 273 9.19 0.12 -24.50
CA LYS A 273 9.76 -1.09 -23.89
C LYS A 273 10.47 -0.80 -22.57
N PRO A 274 10.43 -1.75 -21.63
CA PRO A 274 11.24 -1.66 -20.40
C PRO A 274 12.72 -1.85 -20.74
N VAL A 275 13.56 -1.02 -20.12
CA VAL A 275 15.03 -1.06 -20.28
C VAL A 275 15.67 -1.07 -18.90
N LEU A 276 16.52 -2.05 -18.64
CA LEU A 276 17.30 -2.16 -17.43
C LEU A 276 18.57 -1.30 -17.51
N LYS A 277 18.70 -0.35 -16.58
CA LYS A 277 19.93 0.38 -16.33
C LYS A 277 20.64 -0.26 -15.14
N LYS A 278 21.81 -0.85 -15.37
CA LYS A 278 22.60 -1.49 -14.31
C LYS A 278 23.47 -0.46 -13.59
N ASN A 279 23.67 -0.66 -12.30
CA ASN A 279 24.63 0.07 -11.45
C ASN A 279 24.57 1.59 -11.66
N ILE A 280 23.40 2.19 -11.50
CA ILE A 280 23.18 3.63 -11.73
C ILE A 280 23.96 4.56 -10.80
N ASN A 281 24.69 4.01 -9.82
CA ASN A 281 25.58 4.73 -8.92
C ASN A 281 26.90 3.98 -8.70
N LYS A 282 27.87 4.21 -9.53
CA LYS A 282 29.22 3.66 -9.34
C LYS A 282 30.04 4.38 -8.26
N SER A 283 29.67 5.58 -7.85
CA SER A 283 30.50 6.43 -6.98
C SER A 283 29.82 7.03 -5.76
N LYS A 284 28.49 6.93 -5.63
CA LYS A 284 27.74 7.52 -4.50
C LYS A 284 26.49 6.67 -4.21
N GLU A 285 26.22 6.47 -2.92
CA GLU A 285 24.98 5.85 -2.48
C GLU A 285 23.76 6.60 -3.02
N LYS A 286 22.80 5.87 -3.60
CA LYS A 286 21.54 6.46 -4.06
C LYS A 286 20.62 6.70 -2.89
N LYS A 287 20.25 7.95 -2.71
CA LYS A 287 19.19 8.32 -1.76
C LYS A 287 17.83 8.07 -2.40
N VAL A 288 16.99 7.32 -1.72
CA VAL A 288 15.62 7.11 -2.10
C VAL A 288 14.73 7.82 -1.09
N THR A 289 14.08 8.90 -1.50
CA THR A 289 13.15 9.63 -0.64
C THR A 289 11.86 8.84 -0.56
N LEU A 290 11.46 8.47 0.65
CA LEU A 290 10.16 7.87 0.93
C LEU A 290 9.08 8.96 0.94
N GLY A 291 7.91 8.61 0.43
CA GLY A 291 6.72 9.43 0.58
C GLY A 291 6.15 9.38 2.00
N TYR A 292 4.95 9.92 2.17
CA TYR A 292 4.23 9.94 3.45
C TYR A 292 3.90 8.55 4.02
N GLU A 293 4.01 7.50 3.23
CA GLU A 293 3.69 6.15 3.63
C GLU A 293 4.80 5.55 4.50
N LYS A 294 4.81 5.92 5.79
CA LYS A 294 5.73 5.34 6.79
C LYS A 294 5.49 3.85 7.04
N SER A 295 4.38 3.32 6.56
CA SER A 295 4.10 1.88 6.48
C SER A 295 5.19 1.09 5.77
N TYR A 296 5.86 1.69 4.78
CA TYR A 296 7.03 1.12 4.13
C TYR A 296 8.15 0.78 5.12
N MET A 297 8.42 1.68 6.05
CA MET A 297 9.46 1.48 7.06
C MET A 297 9.13 0.36 8.03
N LEU A 298 7.86 0.19 8.38
CA LEU A 298 7.43 -0.90 9.25
C LEU A 298 7.60 -2.27 8.58
N ASN A 299 7.22 -2.39 7.31
CA ASN A 299 7.45 -3.61 6.53
C ASN A 299 8.93 -3.96 6.46
N LEU A 300 9.75 -2.96 6.13
CA LEU A 300 11.18 -3.14 6.00
C LEU A 300 11.82 -3.52 7.34
N TRP A 301 11.42 -2.84 8.42
CA TRP A 301 11.90 -3.15 9.77
C TRP A 301 11.53 -4.59 10.18
N HIS A 302 10.28 -4.99 9.92
CA HIS A 302 9.83 -6.33 10.26
C HIS A 302 10.55 -7.40 9.44
N TYR A 303 10.75 -7.16 8.15
CA TYR A 303 11.51 -8.09 7.30
C TYR A 303 12.96 -8.23 7.76
N LEU A 304 13.64 -7.15 8.12
CA LEU A 304 14.99 -7.15 8.67
C LEU A 304 15.07 -8.02 9.93
N ASN A 305 14.13 -7.84 10.86
CA ASN A 305 14.11 -8.60 12.11
C ASN A 305 13.80 -10.09 11.93
N LYS A 306 13.16 -10.49 10.83
CA LYS A 306 12.96 -11.90 10.49
C LYS A 306 14.21 -12.57 9.89
N ILE A 307 15.04 -11.80 9.19
CA ILE A 307 16.28 -12.32 8.58
C ILE A 307 17.37 -12.49 9.64
N GLU A 308 17.36 -11.68 10.69
CA GLU A 308 18.37 -11.73 11.77
C GLU A 308 18.07 -12.82 12.82
N LYS A 309 16.96 -13.54 12.73
CA LYS A 309 16.58 -14.68 13.58
C LYS A 309 16.71 -16.00 12.84
#